data_b1704503927527b490b16d6944afe541
#
_entry.id   b1704503927527b490b16d6944afe541
#
_cell.length_a   1.000
_cell.length_b   1.000
_cell.length_c   1.000
_cell.angle_alpha   90.00
_cell.angle_beta   90.00
_cell.angle_gamma   90.00
#
_symmetry.space_group_name_H-M   'P 1'
#
loop_
_entity.id
_entity.type
_entity.pdbx_description
1 polymer ?
#
loop_
_entity_poly.entity_id
_entity_poly.type
_entity_poly.pdbx_seq_one_letter_code
_entity_poly.pdbx_strand_id
1 'polypeptide(L)'
;MDISFQLYSARNFAPWENIYQLLGVLGYTQVEGFGAAYEDVEKTKSMLEKNELTMPTGHFFPIEAFEKDFDKTIKTAKFLGMSRVFCPAPEDFWRNGTDSKNWISLAKRLEEVCKRVNDAGLSFGWHNHHWEFEPIDGDKLPMELILEYAPSIDWEIDVAWVVRGHADPIEWISKYSDRITTAHVKDLAPEGQCTDEDGWADPGFGIIDWKKNYVALCNAGVDIFIMEHDNPSDIERFASRAIETMRKL
;
A
#
# COMPACT_ATOMS: atom_id res chain seq x y z
N MET A 1 4.05 3.93 -18.98
CA MET A 1 3.59 3.23 -17.75
C MET A 1 3.64 4.23 -16.62
N ASP A 2 2.54 4.37 -15.91
CA ASP A 2 2.53 5.21 -14.71
C ASP A 2 3.17 4.43 -13.56
N ILE A 3 4.10 5.07 -12.86
CA ILE A 3 4.81 4.49 -11.72
C ILE A 3 4.55 5.38 -10.51
N SER A 4 4.03 4.78 -9.45
CA SER A 4 3.69 5.46 -8.22
C SER A 4 4.76 5.27 -7.15
N PHE A 5 4.84 6.20 -6.20
CA PHE A 5 5.75 6.16 -5.06
C PHE A 5 4.98 6.35 -3.77
N GLN A 6 5.14 5.44 -2.81
CA GLN A 6 4.54 5.58 -1.49
C GLN A 6 5.27 6.66 -0.67
N LEU A 7 4.58 7.77 -0.38
CA LEU A 7 5.16 8.90 0.37
C LEU A 7 5.57 8.54 1.80
N TYR A 8 4.99 7.49 2.39
CA TYR A 8 5.40 6.98 3.71
C TYR A 8 6.88 6.61 3.75
N SER A 9 7.44 6.12 2.64
CA SER A 9 8.87 5.79 2.51
C SER A 9 9.77 7.01 2.76
N ALA A 10 9.26 8.21 2.50
CA ALA A 10 10.01 9.46 2.65
C ALA A 10 9.72 10.21 3.97
N ARG A 11 8.96 9.62 4.90
CA ARG A 11 8.50 10.30 6.14
C ARG A 11 9.62 10.85 7.03
N ASN A 12 10.80 10.25 6.96
CA ASN A 12 11.98 10.66 7.73
C ASN A 12 12.88 11.68 6.99
N PHE A 13 12.49 12.09 5.78
CA PHE A 13 13.27 12.96 4.92
C PHE A 13 12.53 14.29 4.70
N ALA A 14 13.07 15.37 5.22
CA ALA A 14 12.52 16.72 5.07
C ALA A 14 13.47 17.60 4.28
N PRO A 15 13.01 18.66 3.63
CA PRO A 15 11.61 19.07 3.50
C PRO A 15 10.87 18.32 2.37
N TRP A 16 9.54 18.24 2.45
CA TRP A 16 8.67 17.57 1.46
C TRP A 16 8.85 18.12 0.04
N GLU A 17 9.10 19.42 -0.12
CA GLU A 17 9.33 20.05 -1.41
C GLU A 17 10.45 19.36 -2.20
N ASN A 18 11.52 18.95 -1.51
CA ASN A 18 12.65 18.25 -2.13
C ASN A 18 12.25 16.84 -2.56
N ILE A 19 11.39 16.15 -1.79
CA ILE A 19 10.91 14.83 -2.12
C ILE A 19 10.05 14.86 -3.39
N TYR A 20 9.06 15.73 -3.47
CA TYR A 20 8.23 15.84 -4.68
C TYR A 20 9.07 16.24 -5.91
N GLN A 21 10.04 17.13 -5.73
CA GLN A 21 10.96 17.51 -6.82
C GLN A 21 11.82 16.33 -7.27
N LEU A 22 12.40 15.57 -6.33
CA LEU A 22 13.18 14.37 -6.62
C LEU A 22 12.36 13.36 -7.43
N LEU A 23 11.13 13.06 -6.99
CA LEU A 23 10.26 12.11 -7.67
C LEU A 23 9.94 12.55 -9.10
N GLY A 24 9.58 13.82 -9.31
CA GLY A 24 9.33 14.36 -10.65
C GLY A 24 10.56 14.28 -11.55
N VAL A 25 11.76 14.65 -11.03
CA VAL A 25 13.04 14.56 -11.79
C VAL A 25 13.38 13.12 -12.16
N LEU A 26 13.12 12.14 -11.29
CA LEU A 26 13.34 10.72 -11.58
C LEU A 26 12.34 10.16 -12.59
N GLY A 27 11.22 10.85 -12.81
CA GLY A 27 10.18 10.49 -13.76
C GLY A 27 9.10 9.59 -13.19
N TYR A 28 8.86 9.65 -11.87
CA TYR A 28 7.59 9.21 -11.31
C TYR A 28 6.47 10.09 -11.86
N THR A 29 5.31 9.51 -12.09
CA THR A 29 4.11 10.22 -12.55
C THR A 29 3.03 10.25 -11.48
N GLN A 30 3.16 9.38 -10.49
CA GLN A 30 2.18 9.22 -9.43
C GLN A 30 2.86 9.09 -8.05
N VAL A 31 2.09 9.42 -7.02
CA VAL A 31 2.43 9.13 -5.62
C VAL A 31 1.22 8.56 -4.91
N GLU A 32 1.47 7.78 -3.87
CA GLU A 32 0.46 7.39 -2.91
C GLU A 32 0.57 8.23 -1.64
N GLY A 33 -0.56 8.75 -1.18
CA GLY A 33 -0.65 9.60 -0.02
C GLY A 33 -0.74 8.83 1.31
N PHE A 34 -0.32 9.47 2.38
CA PHE A 34 -0.53 9.02 3.75
C PHE A 34 -0.74 10.22 4.69
N GLY A 35 -1.01 10.00 5.99
CA GLY A 35 -1.40 11.01 6.97
C GLY A 35 -0.67 12.35 6.89
N ALA A 36 0.67 12.37 6.79
CA ALA A 36 1.44 13.61 6.70
C ALA A 36 1.13 14.45 5.44
N ALA A 37 0.78 13.79 4.33
CA ALA A 37 0.37 14.49 3.11
C ALA A 37 -1.00 15.18 3.24
N TYR A 38 -1.76 14.86 4.28
CA TYR A 38 -3.13 15.39 4.49
C TYR A 38 -3.19 16.52 5.53
N GLU A 39 -2.08 16.83 6.20
CA GLU A 39 -1.99 17.91 7.19
C GLU A 39 -2.24 19.29 6.56
N ASP A 40 -1.70 19.50 5.34
CA ASP A 40 -1.92 20.70 4.52
C ASP A 40 -2.19 20.28 3.07
N VAL A 41 -3.46 20.01 2.76
CA VAL A 41 -3.88 19.50 1.44
C VAL A 41 -3.65 20.48 0.31
N GLU A 42 -3.73 21.79 0.58
CA GLU A 42 -3.47 22.83 -0.41
C GLU A 42 -1.97 22.86 -0.79
N LYS A 43 -1.11 22.80 0.21
CA LYS A 43 0.33 22.70 -0.01
C LYS A 43 0.69 21.42 -0.77
N THR A 44 0.12 20.28 -0.37
CA THR A 44 0.32 19.00 -1.06
C THR A 44 -0.14 19.09 -2.52
N LYS A 45 -1.32 19.64 -2.79
CA LYS A 45 -1.83 19.85 -4.14
C LYS A 45 -0.89 20.69 -5.00
N SER A 46 -0.40 21.80 -4.44
CA SER A 46 0.56 22.67 -5.11
C SER A 46 1.89 21.97 -5.43
N MET A 47 2.39 21.11 -4.52
CA MET A 47 3.61 20.33 -4.76
C MET A 47 3.40 19.28 -5.86
N LEU A 48 2.25 18.61 -5.91
CA LEU A 48 1.89 17.68 -6.97
C LEU A 48 1.89 18.38 -8.34
N GLU A 49 1.17 19.48 -8.44
CA GLU A 49 1.05 20.24 -9.69
C GLU A 49 2.39 20.80 -10.18
N LYS A 50 3.22 21.33 -9.27
CA LYS A 50 4.55 21.88 -9.59
C LYS A 50 5.50 20.82 -10.16
N ASN A 51 5.34 19.55 -9.75
CA ASN A 51 6.25 18.47 -10.14
C ASN A 51 5.61 17.47 -11.12
N GLU A 52 4.46 17.84 -11.72
CA GLU A 52 3.73 17.03 -12.69
C GLU A 52 3.35 15.64 -12.16
N LEU A 53 3.05 15.55 -10.86
CA LEU A 53 2.65 14.32 -10.17
C LEU A 53 1.13 14.30 -9.95
N THR A 54 0.54 13.10 -9.93
CA THR A 54 -0.83 12.85 -9.51
C THR A 54 -0.86 11.96 -8.26
N MET A 55 -1.99 11.94 -7.55
CA MET A 55 -2.18 11.09 -6.36
C MET A 55 -3.45 10.26 -6.54
N PRO A 56 -3.38 9.14 -7.29
CA PRO A 56 -4.56 8.30 -7.54
C PRO A 56 -4.96 7.44 -6.36
N THR A 57 -4.05 7.18 -5.43
CA THR A 57 -4.24 6.32 -4.26
C THR A 57 -3.82 7.00 -2.96
N GLY A 58 -4.33 6.51 -1.84
CA GLY A 58 -3.92 7.03 -0.53
C GLY A 58 -4.37 6.16 0.64
N HIS A 59 -3.51 6.10 1.65
CA HIS A 59 -3.72 5.42 2.91
C HIS A 59 -4.35 6.33 3.96
N PHE A 60 -5.44 5.88 4.56
CA PHE A 60 -6.09 6.53 5.70
C PHE A 60 -6.16 5.57 6.86
N PHE A 61 -5.54 5.94 7.96
CA PHE A 61 -5.43 5.14 9.18
C PHE A 61 -5.80 5.99 10.41
N PRO A 62 -6.41 5.41 11.41
CA PRO A 62 -7.01 4.06 11.47
C PRO A 62 -8.36 3.97 10.72
N ILE A 63 -9.04 2.81 10.76
CA ILE A 63 -10.36 2.62 10.10
C ILE A 63 -11.38 3.68 10.51
N GLU A 64 -11.25 4.24 11.72
CA GLU A 64 -12.05 5.33 12.23
C GLU A 64 -12.02 6.59 11.35
N ALA A 65 -10.97 6.80 10.55
CA ALA A 65 -10.92 7.86 9.56
C ALA A 65 -12.10 7.74 8.56
N PHE A 66 -12.51 6.51 8.27
CA PHE A 66 -13.68 6.25 7.42
C PHE A 66 -15.00 6.12 8.17
N GLU A 67 -14.97 5.80 9.46
CA GLU A 67 -16.19 5.61 10.27
C GLU A 67 -16.66 6.92 10.88
N LYS A 68 -15.74 7.67 11.52
CA LYS A 68 -16.03 8.87 12.33
C LYS A 68 -15.76 10.16 11.58
N ASP A 69 -14.69 10.19 10.75
CA ASP A 69 -14.25 11.37 10.01
C ASP A 69 -14.52 11.26 8.51
N PHE A 70 -15.55 10.50 8.13
CA PHE A 70 -15.86 10.11 6.75
C PHE A 70 -15.87 11.30 5.78
N ASP A 71 -16.61 12.35 6.08
CA ASP A 71 -16.74 13.51 5.19
C ASP A 71 -15.40 14.22 4.96
N LYS A 72 -14.58 14.32 6.00
CA LYS A 72 -13.24 14.88 5.92
C LYS A 72 -12.33 14.00 5.05
N THR A 73 -12.35 12.70 5.27
CA THR A 73 -11.57 11.71 4.51
C THR A 73 -11.92 11.75 3.03
N ILE A 74 -13.20 11.68 2.68
CA ILE A 74 -13.67 11.73 1.29
C ILE A 74 -13.36 13.09 0.63
N LYS A 75 -13.53 14.19 1.35
CA LYS A 75 -13.18 15.52 0.83
C LYS A 75 -11.67 15.61 0.55
N THR A 76 -10.83 15.15 1.44
CA THR A 76 -9.36 15.10 1.26
C THR A 76 -8.99 14.26 0.05
N ALA A 77 -9.50 13.03 -0.05
CA ALA A 77 -9.22 12.14 -1.16
C ALA A 77 -9.61 12.77 -2.52
N LYS A 78 -10.81 13.30 -2.63
CA LYS A 78 -11.30 13.95 -3.85
C LYS A 78 -10.52 15.22 -4.21
N PHE A 79 -10.16 16.03 -3.22
CA PHE A 79 -9.39 17.25 -3.43
C PHE A 79 -8.00 16.96 -4.00
N LEU A 80 -7.34 15.90 -3.51
CA LEU A 80 -6.04 15.48 -4.00
C LEU A 80 -6.10 14.66 -5.30
N GLY A 81 -7.30 14.25 -5.75
CA GLY A 81 -7.51 13.55 -7.01
C GLY A 81 -7.44 12.02 -6.91
N MET A 82 -7.64 11.47 -5.70
CA MET A 82 -7.66 10.02 -5.51
C MET A 82 -8.91 9.40 -6.13
N SER A 83 -8.75 8.21 -6.67
CA SER A 83 -9.82 7.31 -7.11
C SER A 83 -9.97 6.09 -6.20
N ARG A 84 -8.90 5.70 -5.51
CA ARG A 84 -8.85 4.57 -4.58
C ARG A 84 -8.29 5.01 -3.23
N VAL A 85 -8.89 4.52 -2.16
CA VAL A 85 -8.42 4.76 -0.80
C VAL A 85 -8.32 3.44 -0.06
N PHE A 86 -7.26 3.29 0.74
CA PHE A 86 -6.98 2.05 1.45
C PHE A 86 -6.87 2.27 2.94
N CYS A 87 -7.34 1.27 3.73
CA CYS A 87 -6.99 1.15 5.12
C CYS A 87 -5.72 0.30 5.21
N PRO A 88 -4.58 0.88 5.66
CA PRO A 88 -3.28 0.22 5.50
C PRO A 88 -2.96 -0.80 6.59
N ALA A 89 -3.66 -0.76 7.73
CA ALA A 89 -3.36 -1.63 8.85
C ALA A 89 -4.52 -1.68 9.86
N PRO A 90 -4.62 -2.74 10.66
CA PRO A 90 -5.43 -2.72 11.85
C PRO A 90 -4.71 -1.92 12.95
N GLU A 91 -5.45 -1.42 13.92
CA GLU A 91 -4.87 -0.88 15.16
C GLU A 91 -4.07 -1.97 15.91
N ASP A 92 -3.15 -1.56 16.78
CA ASP A 92 -2.25 -2.48 17.50
C ASP A 92 -2.97 -3.59 18.25
N PHE A 93 -4.16 -3.33 18.74
CA PHE A 93 -5.03 -4.31 19.41
C PHE A 93 -5.27 -5.55 18.53
N TRP A 94 -5.43 -5.38 17.21
CA TRP A 94 -5.75 -6.48 16.27
C TRP A 94 -4.52 -7.32 15.90
N ARG A 95 -3.32 -6.76 16.02
CA ARG A 95 -2.06 -7.41 15.64
C ARG A 95 -1.57 -8.45 16.64
N ASN A 96 -1.99 -8.32 17.92
CA ASN A 96 -1.43 -9.11 19.01
C ASN A 96 -2.44 -10.14 19.53
N GLY A 97 -2.43 -11.35 18.93
CA GLY A 97 -3.12 -12.51 19.49
C GLY A 97 -4.64 -12.44 19.48
N THR A 98 -5.22 -11.74 18.53
CA THR A 98 -6.66 -11.69 18.34
C THR A 98 -7.17 -12.98 17.71
N ASP A 99 -8.36 -13.40 18.15
CA ASP A 99 -9.04 -14.57 17.59
C ASP A 99 -9.73 -14.25 16.25
N SER A 100 -10.20 -15.31 15.57
CA SER A 100 -10.90 -15.16 14.28
C SER A 100 -12.17 -14.30 14.37
N LYS A 101 -12.83 -14.23 15.53
CA LYS A 101 -14.05 -13.41 15.70
C LYS A 101 -13.74 -11.92 15.58
N ASN A 102 -12.58 -11.51 16.10
CA ASN A 102 -12.14 -10.13 16.00
C ASN A 102 -11.83 -9.75 14.55
N TRP A 103 -11.08 -10.59 13.82
CA TRP A 103 -10.80 -10.36 12.40
C TRP A 103 -12.07 -10.33 11.54
N ILE A 104 -13.03 -11.23 11.81
CA ILE A 104 -14.35 -11.21 11.15
C ILE A 104 -15.11 -9.92 11.50
N SER A 105 -15.00 -9.42 12.73
CA SER A 105 -15.62 -8.16 13.12
C SER A 105 -15.00 -6.97 12.38
N LEU A 106 -13.66 -6.92 12.26
CA LEU A 106 -12.97 -5.92 11.45
C LEU A 106 -13.39 -5.99 9.98
N ALA A 107 -13.39 -7.19 9.38
CA ALA A 107 -13.78 -7.39 8.00
C ALA A 107 -15.20 -6.86 7.71
N LYS A 108 -16.15 -7.10 8.60
CA LYS A 108 -17.51 -6.56 8.46
C LYS A 108 -17.54 -5.01 8.52
N ARG A 109 -16.72 -4.42 9.36
CA ARG A 109 -16.57 -2.95 9.41
C ARG A 109 -15.99 -2.42 8.09
N LEU A 110 -14.96 -3.10 7.54
CA LEU A 110 -14.38 -2.75 6.24
C LEU A 110 -15.41 -2.84 5.11
N GLU A 111 -16.27 -3.87 5.12
CA GLU A 111 -17.35 -4.03 4.14
C GLU A 111 -18.38 -2.87 4.21
N GLU A 112 -18.77 -2.45 5.40
CA GLU A 112 -19.67 -1.30 5.57
C GLU A 112 -19.01 0.03 5.15
N VAL A 113 -17.73 0.20 5.44
CA VAL A 113 -16.94 1.35 4.94
C VAL A 113 -16.88 1.34 3.42
N CYS A 114 -16.61 0.17 2.81
CA CYS A 114 -16.53 0.01 1.36
C CYS A 114 -17.80 0.49 0.67
N LYS A 115 -18.97 0.09 1.13
CA LYS A 115 -20.26 0.54 0.57
C LYS A 115 -20.38 2.06 0.58
N ARG A 116 -20.07 2.70 1.71
CA ARG A 116 -20.14 4.16 1.86
C ARG A 116 -19.14 4.89 0.95
N VAL A 117 -17.92 4.37 0.83
CA VAL A 117 -16.88 4.95 -0.03
C VAL A 117 -17.25 4.82 -1.49
N ASN A 118 -17.80 3.65 -1.90
CA ASN A 118 -18.28 3.42 -3.25
C ASN A 118 -19.47 4.34 -3.59
N ASP A 119 -20.41 4.55 -2.68
CA ASP A 119 -21.50 5.52 -2.83
C ASP A 119 -21.00 6.96 -2.99
N ALA A 120 -19.83 7.25 -2.39
CA ALA A 120 -19.17 8.53 -2.57
C ALA A 120 -18.36 8.63 -3.89
N GLY A 121 -18.30 7.58 -4.71
CA GLY A 121 -17.65 7.53 -6.01
C GLY A 121 -16.14 7.29 -5.97
N LEU A 122 -15.64 6.64 -4.93
CA LEU A 122 -14.26 6.17 -4.79
C LEU A 122 -14.26 4.65 -4.58
N SER A 123 -13.15 3.95 -4.87
CA SER A 123 -12.96 2.57 -4.43
C SER A 123 -12.33 2.51 -3.05
N PHE A 124 -12.61 1.43 -2.31
CA PHE A 124 -12.03 1.20 -1.00
C PHE A 124 -11.40 -0.19 -0.91
N GLY A 125 -10.23 -0.28 -0.28
CA GLY A 125 -9.54 -1.55 -0.11
C GLY A 125 -8.76 -1.67 1.18
N TRP A 126 -8.14 -2.83 1.32
CA TRP A 126 -7.23 -3.20 2.39
C TRP A 126 -5.81 -3.32 1.85
N HIS A 127 -4.83 -2.87 2.64
CA HIS A 127 -3.41 -3.13 2.42
C HIS A 127 -2.90 -4.11 3.47
N ASN A 128 -2.17 -5.14 3.05
CA ASN A 128 -1.70 -6.18 3.95
C ASN A 128 -0.29 -5.94 4.48
N HIS A 129 -0.05 -6.57 5.64
CA HIS A 129 1.28 -6.78 6.23
C HIS A 129 1.53 -8.29 6.42
N HIS A 130 2.52 -8.67 7.25
CA HIS A 130 2.87 -10.08 7.49
C HIS A 130 1.88 -10.80 8.42
N TRP A 131 1.32 -10.09 9.42
CA TRP A 131 0.44 -10.70 10.43
C TRP A 131 -0.87 -11.25 9.85
N GLU A 132 -1.31 -10.81 8.69
CA GLU A 132 -2.49 -11.37 8.03
C GLU A 132 -2.24 -12.77 7.45
N PHE A 133 -0.97 -13.17 7.34
CA PHE A 133 -0.55 -14.48 6.86
C PHE A 133 -0.06 -15.40 7.99
N GLU A 134 -0.11 -14.95 9.25
CA GLU A 134 0.19 -15.76 10.42
C GLU A 134 -1.08 -16.51 10.88
N PRO A 135 -1.02 -17.85 11.05
CA PRO A 135 -2.20 -18.62 11.44
C PRO A 135 -2.72 -18.25 12.82
N ILE A 136 -4.06 -18.14 12.93
CA ILE A 136 -4.80 -17.92 14.17
C ILE A 136 -5.86 -19.02 14.35
N ASP A 137 -6.26 -19.33 15.57
CA ASP A 137 -7.30 -20.34 15.88
C ASP A 137 -7.13 -21.65 15.07
N GLY A 138 -5.94 -22.23 15.07
CA GLY A 138 -5.54 -23.36 14.25
C GLY A 138 -4.92 -22.90 12.92
N ASP A 139 -5.58 -23.15 11.80
CA ASP A 139 -5.01 -22.90 10.46
C ASP A 139 -5.65 -21.71 9.73
N LYS A 140 -6.48 -20.90 10.40
CA LYS A 140 -7.14 -19.75 9.77
C LYS A 140 -6.17 -18.60 9.56
N LEU A 141 -6.20 -18.00 8.40
CA LEU A 141 -5.41 -16.83 8.07
C LEU A 141 -6.28 -15.56 8.13
N PRO A 142 -5.86 -14.51 8.86
CA PRO A 142 -6.58 -13.25 8.91
C PRO A 142 -6.92 -12.68 7.54
N MET A 143 -6.00 -12.76 6.56
CA MET A 143 -6.26 -12.26 5.21
C MET A 143 -7.42 -12.98 4.53
N GLU A 144 -7.54 -14.31 4.70
CA GLU A 144 -8.69 -15.06 4.17
C GLU A 144 -10.00 -14.60 4.81
N LEU A 145 -9.99 -14.38 6.13
CA LEU A 145 -11.19 -13.88 6.83
C LEU A 145 -11.58 -12.47 6.36
N ILE A 146 -10.59 -11.59 6.14
CA ILE A 146 -10.86 -10.25 5.61
C ILE A 146 -11.53 -10.37 4.24
N LEU A 147 -10.97 -11.11 3.31
CA LEU A 147 -11.49 -11.24 1.95
C LEU A 147 -12.83 -12.00 1.88
N GLU A 148 -13.08 -12.94 2.81
CA GLU A 148 -14.34 -13.67 2.90
C GLU A 148 -15.48 -12.79 3.44
N TYR A 149 -15.23 -12.06 4.53
CA TYR A 149 -16.28 -11.30 5.23
C TYR A 149 -16.38 -9.83 4.80
N ALA A 150 -15.49 -9.38 3.93
CA ALA A 150 -15.55 -8.11 3.21
C ALA A 150 -15.45 -8.35 1.69
N PRO A 151 -16.49 -8.94 1.07
CA PRO A 151 -16.43 -9.38 -0.33
C PRO A 151 -16.36 -8.23 -1.34
N SER A 152 -16.66 -7.01 -0.95
CA SER A 152 -16.69 -5.84 -1.86
C SER A 152 -15.42 -5.00 -1.84
N ILE A 153 -14.48 -5.22 -0.90
CA ILE A 153 -13.26 -4.41 -0.82
C ILE A 153 -12.27 -4.80 -1.90
N ASP A 154 -11.49 -3.84 -2.37
CA ASP A 154 -10.30 -4.10 -3.16
C ASP A 154 -9.15 -4.57 -2.27
N TRP A 155 -8.16 -5.22 -2.87
CA TRP A 155 -6.92 -5.54 -2.20
C TRP A 155 -5.75 -4.82 -2.87
N GLU A 156 -5.06 -4.01 -2.09
CA GLU A 156 -3.75 -3.49 -2.40
C GLU A 156 -2.71 -4.45 -1.83
N ILE A 157 -2.20 -5.33 -2.68
CA ILE A 157 -1.26 -6.35 -2.24
C ILE A 157 0.14 -5.75 -2.02
N ASP A 158 0.71 -5.95 -0.84
CA ASP A 158 2.16 -5.80 -0.62
C ASP A 158 2.83 -7.17 -0.69
N VAL A 159 3.52 -7.42 -1.81
CA VAL A 159 4.16 -8.71 -2.10
C VAL A 159 5.25 -9.05 -1.08
N ALA A 160 6.02 -8.06 -0.62
CA ALA A 160 7.10 -8.30 0.31
C ALA A 160 6.59 -8.66 1.72
N TRP A 161 5.48 -8.07 2.13
CA TRP A 161 4.82 -8.46 3.37
C TRP A 161 4.20 -9.86 3.30
N VAL A 162 3.67 -10.29 2.13
CA VAL A 162 3.24 -11.67 1.93
C VAL A 162 4.40 -12.64 2.14
N VAL A 163 5.56 -12.36 1.51
CA VAL A 163 6.78 -13.18 1.66
C VAL A 163 7.28 -13.17 3.12
N ARG A 164 7.29 -12.01 3.79
CA ARG A 164 7.68 -11.89 5.20
C ARG A 164 6.75 -12.65 6.13
N GLY A 165 5.47 -12.78 5.77
CA GLY A 165 4.48 -13.65 6.41
C GLY A 165 4.58 -15.13 6.04
N HIS A 166 5.66 -15.54 5.38
CA HIS A 166 5.94 -16.92 4.96
C HIS A 166 4.92 -17.52 3.98
N ALA A 167 4.19 -16.69 3.25
CA ALA A 167 3.24 -17.10 2.22
C ALA A 167 3.82 -16.95 0.81
N ASP A 168 3.31 -17.74 -0.16
CA ASP A 168 3.70 -17.59 -1.57
C ASP A 168 2.82 -16.55 -2.27
N PRO A 169 3.38 -15.39 -2.67
CA PRO A 169 2.59 -14.34 -3.31
C PRO A 169 1.94 -14.80 -4.63
N ILE A 170 2.54 -15.73 -5.36
CA ILE A 170 1.97 -16.24 -6.62
C ILE A 170 0.68 -17.04 -6.36
N GLU A 171 0.65 -17.85 -5.31
CA GLU A 171 -0.55 -18.58 -4.93
C GLU A 171 -1.67 -17.61 -4.52
N TRP A 172 -1.34 -16.59 -3.73
CA TRP A 172 -2.30 -15.58 -3.29
C TRP A 172 -2.82 -14.71 -4.43
N ILE A 173 -1.94 -14.26 -5.34
CA ILE A 173 -2.33 -13.51 -6.54
C ILE A 173 -3.25 -14.34 -7.41
N SER A 174 -2.93 -15.63 -7.63
CA SER A 174 -3.78 -16.52 -8.44
C SER A 174 -5.14 -16.77 -7.81
N LYS A 175 -5.19 -16.95 -6.47
CA LYS A 175 -6.42 -17.26 -5.73
C LYS A 175 -7.39 -16.08 -5.66
N TYR A 176 -6.88 -14.86 -5.59
CA TYR A 176 -7.66 -13.64 -5.37
C TYR A 176 -7.45 -12.57 -6.45
N SER A 177 -7.17 -13.01 -7.68
CA SER A 177 -6.86 -12.14 -8.82
C SER A 177 -7.95 -11.09 -9.11
N ASP A 178 -9.21 -11.42 -8.84
CA ASP A 178 -10.38 -10.54 -9.03
C ASP A 178 -10.54 -9.46 -7.94
N ARG A 179 -9.70 -9.52 -6.90
CA ARG A 179 -9.74 -8.59 -5.78
C ARG A 179 -8.56 -7.61 -5.78
N ILE A 180 -7.46 -7.97 -6.44
CA ILE A 180 -6.22 -7.19 -6.43
C ILE A 180 -6.29 -6.10 -7.50
N THR A 181 -6.27 -4.85 -7.07
CA THR A 181 -6.34 -3.69 -7.98
C THR A 181 -5.06 -2.86 -8.00
N THR A 182 -4.25 -2.97 -6.96
CA THR A 182 -3.07 -2.15 -6.72
C THR A 182 -1.98 -3.02 -6.06
N ALA A 183 -0.71 -2.75 -6.35
CA ALA A 183 0.39 -3.52 -5.77
C ALA A 183 1.54 -2.64 -5.28
N HIS A 184 2.00 -2.88 -4.06
CA HIS A 184 3.24 -2.35 -3.54
C HIS A 184 4.41 -3.20 -4.03
N VAL A 185 5.36 -2.52 -4.66
CA VAL A 185 6.63 -3.08 -5.14
C VAL A 185 7.71 -2.74 -4.12
N LYS A 186 7.95 -3.69 -3.24
CA LYS A 186 8.86 -3.63 -2.10
C LYS A 186 9.71 -4.90 -2.09
N ASP A 187 10.89 -4.88 -1.50
CA ASP A 187 11.77 -6.05 -1.51
C ASP A 187 12.35 -6.35 -0.13
N LEU A 188 12.75 -7.60 0.05
CA LEU A 188 13.37 -8.10 1.27
C LEU A 188 14.84 -8.39 1.01
N ALA A 189 15.71 -7.94 1.90
CA ALA A 189 17.10 -8.33 1.90
C ALA A 189 17.25 -9.82 2.26
N PRO A 190 18.33 -10.50 1.81
CA PRO A 190 18.70 -11.78 2.37
C PRO A 190 18.83 -11.72 3.90
N GLU A 191 18.53 -12.83 4.57
CA GLU A 191 18.59 -12.92 6.02
C GLU A 191 19.92 -12.35 6.59
N GLY A 192 19.81 -11.49 7.59
CA GLY A 192 20.93 -10.83 8.25
C GLY A 192 21.56 -9.66 7.49
N GLN A 193 21.06 -9.29 6.32
CA GLN A 193 21.48 -8.10 5.57
C GLN A 193 20.52 -6.93 5.77
N CYS A 194 20.98 -5.71 5.46
CA CYS A 194 20.22 -4.46 5.58
C CYS A 194 19.51 -4.31 6.95
N THR A 195 20.16 -4.70 8.03
CA THR A 195 19.59 -4.67 9.39
C THR A 195 19.34 -3.25 9.89
N ASP A 196 20.06 -2.28 9.39
CA ASP A 196 19.86 -0.84 9.58
C ASP A 196 18.63 -0.28 8.84
N GLU A 197 18.12 -1.03 7.88
CA GLU A 197 16.89 -0.76 7.13
C GLU A 197 15.80 -1.81 7.43
N ASP A 198 15.80 -2.43 8.62
CA ASP A 198 14.83 -3.43 9.12
C ASP A 198 14.72 -4.67 8.22
N GLY A 199 15.79 -5.01 7.50
CA GLY A 199 15.83 -6.14 6.57
C GLY A 199 15.09 -5.90 5.26
N TRP A 200 14.75 -4.65 4.95
CA TRP A 200 14.23 -4.28 3.64
C TRP A 200 15.36 -4.05 2.63
N ALA A 201 15.04 -4.19 1.36
CA ALA A 201 15.92 -3.87 0.27
C ALA A 201 15.19 -2.97 -0.75
N ASP A 202 15.96 -2.21 -1.52
CA ASP A 202 15.37 -1.48 -2.65
C ASP A 202 14.77 -2.50 -3.65
N PRO A 203 13.60 -2.26 -4.25
CA PRO A 203 12.97 -3.15 -5.22
C PRO A 203 13.91 -3.63 -6.31
N GLY A 204 14.00 -4.95 -6.50
CA GLY A 204 14.91 -5.60 -7.44
C GLY A 204 16.33 -5.83 -6.94
N PHE A 205 16.63 -5.46 -5.69
CA PHE A 205 17.93 -5.69 -5.03
C PHE A 205 17.82 -6.68 -3.86
N GLY A 206 16.64 -7.24 -3.64
CA GLY A 206 16.36 -8.22 -2.61
C GLY A 206 16.18 -9.64 -3.16
N ILE A 207 15.35 -10.41 -2.47
CA ILE A 207 15.13 -11.85 -2.75
C ILE A 207 13.87 -12.13 -3.58
N ILE A 208 13.02 -11.12 -3.83
CA ILE A 208 11.73 -11.31 -4.50
C ILE A 208 11.95 -11.39 -6.03
N ASP A 209 11.44 -12.44 -6.66
CA ASP A 209 11.39 -12.54 -8.12
C ASP A 209 10.32 -11.59 -8.68
N TRP A 210 10.72 -10.32 -8.84
CA TRP A 210 9.80 -9.30 -9.34
C TRP A 210 9.35 -9.52 -10.76
N LYS A 211 10.13 -10.20 -11.61
CA LYS A 211 9.69 -10.54 -12.98
C LYS A 211 8.48 -11.48 -12.94
N LYS A 212 8.55 -12.51 -12.09
CA LYS A 212 7.46 -13.48 -11.93
C LYS A 212 6.22 -12.83 -11.30
N ASN A 213 6.42 -12.06 -10.23
CA ASN A 213 5.31 -11.38 -9.52
C ASN A 213 4.64 -10.32 -10.40
N TYR A 214 5.42 -9.51 -11.13
CA TYR A 214 4.89 -8.49 -12.03
C TYR A 214 4.00 -9.09 -13.12
N VAL A 215 4.44 -10.19 -13.77
CA VAL A 215 3.62 -10.89 -14.78
C VAL A 215 2.32 -11.42 -14.16
N ALA A 216 2.37 -11.99 -12.96
CA ALA A 216 1.18 -12.48 -12.27
C ALA A 216 0.21 -11.35 -11.93
N LEU A 217 0.71 -10.22 -11.41
CA LEU A 217 -0.09 -9.04 -11.09
C LEU A 217 -0.71 -8.39 -12.33
N CYS A 218 0.02 -8.27 -13.43
CA CYS A 218 -0.53 -7.80 -14.70
C CYS A 218 -1.64 -8.71 -15.22
N ASN A 219 -1.47 -10.04 -15.12
CA ASN A 219 -2.52 -11.00 -15.50
C ASN A 219 -3.75 -10.93 -14.59
N ALA A 220 -3.58 -10.53 -13.33
CA ALA A 220 -4.69 -10.26 -12.40
C ALA A 220 -5.40 -8.93 -12.69
N GLY A 221 -4.84 -8.07 -13.57
CA GLY A 221 -5.43 -6.79 -13.93
C GLY A 221 -4.98 -5.60 -13.09
N VAL A 222 -3.90 -5.75 -12.32
CA VAL A 222 -3.30 -4.64 -11.56
C VAL A 222 -2.80 -3.57 -12.52
N ASP A 223 -3.19 -2.33 -12.28
CA ASP A 223 -2.88 -1.17 -13.13
C ASP A 223 -2.07 -0.08 -12.41
N ILE A 224 -1.97 -0.13 -11.08
CA ILE A 224 -1.15 0.80 -10.28
C ILE A 224 -0.09 0.00 -9.50
N PHE A 225 1.18 0.33 -9.76
CA PHE A 225 2.34 -0.23 -9.09
C PHE A 225 3.03 0.86 -8.28
N ILE A 226 3.18 0.65 -6.98
CA ILE A 226 3.64 1.64 -6.01
C ILE A 226 4.97 1.20 -5.42
N MET A 227 6.01 1.97 -5.68
CA MET A 227 7.34 1.72 -5.11
C MET A 227 7.36 2.07 -3.64
N GLU A 228 7.74 1.12 -2.79
CA GLU A 228 7.79 1.31 -1.35
C GLU A 228 9.04 0.70 -0.70
N HIS A 229 9.46 1.34 0.39
CA HIS A 229 10.46 0.86 1.33
C HIS A 229 10.16 1.45 2.72
N ASP A 230 9.97 0.62 3.74
CA ASP A 230 9.51 1.12 5.04
C ASP A 230 10.55 1.95 5.80
N ASN A 231 11.84 1.69 5.59
CA ASN A 231 12.90 2.38 6.32
C ASN A 231 14.18 2.55 5.49
N PRO A 232 14.13 3.30 4.34
CA PRO A 232 15.33 3.53 3.55
C PRO A 232 16.29 4.46 4.31
N SER A 233 17.57 4.14 4.32
CA SER A 233 18.62 5.02 4.86
C SER A 233 19.00 6.15 3.90
N ASP A 234 18.68 5.98 2.61
CA ASP A 234 18.92 6.96 1.53
C ASP A 234 17.73 6.96 0.57
N ILE A 235 16.97 8.05 0.59
CA ILE A 235 15.74 8.18 -0.20
C ILE A 235 16.01 8.32 -1.70
N GLU A 236 17.11 8.97 -2.11
CA GLU A 236 17.47 9.14 -3.51
C GLU A 236 17.93 7.80 -4.12
N ARG A 237 18.74 7.03 -3.38
CA ARG A 237 19.14 5.67 -3.77
C ARG A 237 17.91 4.79 -3.98
N PHE A 238 17.02 4.75 -2.97
CA PHE A 238 15.81 3.92 -3.03
C PHE A 238 14.94 4.34 -4.21
N ALA A 239 14.56 5.62 -4.30
CA ALA A 239 13.67 6.09 -5.35
C ALA A 239 14.23 5.84 -6.77
N SER A 240 15.55 6.06 -6.96
CA SER A 240 16.22 5.82 -8.25
C SER A 240 16.22 4.34 -8.63
N ARG A 241 16.61 3.46 -7.70
CA ARG A 241 16.67 2.01 -7.95
C ARG A 241 15.30 1.40 -8.19
N ALA A 242 14.31 1.82 -7.40
CA ALA A 242 12.95 1.31 -7.51
C ALA A 242 12.33 1.61 -8.89
N ILE A 243 12.41 2.87 -9.35
CA ILE A 243 11.87 3.24 -10.66
C ILE A 243 12.64 2.59 -11.82
N GLU A 244 13.98 2.45 -11.70
CA GLU A 244 14.78 1.75 -12.69
C GLU A 244 14.43 0.26 -12.77
N THR A 245 14.17 -0.39 -11.64
CA THR A 245 13.72 -1.76 -11.60
C THR A 245 12.37 -1.91 -12.27
N MET A 246 11.40 -1.07 -11.92
CA MET A 246 10.06 -1.11 -12.51
C MET A 246 10.07 -0.90 -14.04
N ARG A 247 10.95 -0.04 -14.55
CA ARG A 247 11.10 0.20 -15.99
C ARG A 247 11.69 -1.00 -16.77
N LYS A 248 12.28 -1.97 -16.09
CA LYS A 248 12.89 -3.18 -16.69
C LYS A 248 11.97 -4.40 -16.63
N LEU A 249 10.84 -4.31 -15.88
CA LEU A 249 9.81 -5.34 -15.80
C LEU A 249 8.84 -5.24 -16.96
#